data_61becbe066f181fb124a14000bcb316a
#
_entry.id   61becbe066f181fb124a14000bcb316a
#
_cell.length_a   1.000
_cell.length_b   1.000
_cell.length_c   1.000
_cell.angle_alpha   90.00
_cell.angle_beta   90.00
_cell.angle_gamma   90.00
#
_symmetry.space_group_name_H-M   'P 1'
#
loop_
_entity.id
_entity.type
_entity.pdbx_description
1 polymer ?
#
loop_
_entity_poly.entity_id
_entity_poly.type
_entity_poly.pdbx_seq_one_letter_code
_entity_poly.pdbx_strand_id
1 'polypeptide(L)'
;MAAASSADMLSRWLVLSALVVVLDQVSKVWITAHFVFGERLYVLGVFDLVLAHNTGAAFSFLSEAGGMQRWLFSAIAVIASVWIVWLLRKHSAQTLFALALSLILGGALGNLVDRIAYGHVVDFLSFHWNEHYFPAFNVADSAITLGAGLLILDSLRSTRHTGH
;
A
#
# COMPACT_ATOMS: atom_id res chain seq x y z
N MET A 1 -13.63 -10.27 -31.71
CA MET A 1 -13.50 -10.31 -30.24
C MET A 1 -14.38 -9.20 -29.68
N ALA A 2 -15.36 -9.53 -28.82
CA ALA A 2 -16.19 -8.51 -28.18
C ALA A 2 -15.33 -7.65 -27.27
N ALA A 3 -15.49 -6.32 -27.35
CA ALA A 3 -14.82 -5.40 -26.42
C ALA A 3 -15.30 -5.70 -24.97
N ALA A 4 -14.38 -5.77 -24.01
CA ALA A 4 -14.74 -5.98 -22.62
C ALA A 4 -15.66 -4.84 -22.15
N SER A 5 -16.72 -5.18 -21.41
CA SER A 5 -17.62 -4.17 -20.87
C SER A 5 -16.89 -3.33 -19.81
N SER A 6 -17.38 -2.11 -19.56
CA SER A 6 -16.83 -1.26 -18.50
C SER A 6 -16.91 -1.94 -17.11
N ALA A 7 -17.93 -2.77 -16.90
CA ALA A 7 -18.09 -3.56 -15.69
C ALA A 7 -17.01 -4.65 -15.57
N ASP A 8 -16.68 -5.34 -16.67
CA ASP A 8 -15.64 -6.36 -16.70
C ASP A 8 -14.24 -5.75 -16.45
N MET A 9 -13.99 -4.56 -16.99
CA MET A 9 -12.74 -3.85 -16.75
C MET A 9 -12.62 -3.41 -15.29
N LEU A 10 -13.67 -2.85 -14.71
CA LEU A 10 -13.68 -2.48 -13.29
C LEU A 10 -13.43 -3.69 -12.39
N SER A 11 -14.11 -4.82 -12.66
CA SER A 11 -13.96 -6.04 -11.86
C SER A 11 -12.52 -6.54 -11.84
N ARG A 12 -11.80 -6.50 -12.95
CA ARG A 12 -10.37 -6.88 -13.02
C ARG A 12 -9.49 -6.02 -12.11
N TRP A 13 -9.74 -4.73 -12.08
CA TRP A 13 -8.99 -3.79 -11.24
C TRP A 13 -9.27 -3.98 -9.75
N LEU A 14 -10.54 -4.26 -9.39
CA LEU A 14 -10.90 -4.58 -8.01
C LEU A 14 -10.35 -5.93 -7.57
N VAL A 15 -10.29 -6.92 -8.47
CA VAL A 15 -9.62 -8.21 -8.19
C VAL A 15 -8.14 -8.01 -7.95
N LEU A 16 -7.46 -7.16 -8.72
CA LEU A 16 -6.06 -6.84 -8.46
C LEU A 16 -5.87 -6.18 -7.09
N SER A 17 -6.72 -5.22 -6.72
CA SER A 17 -6.68 -4.62 -5.38
C SER A 17 -6.89 -5.66 -4.28
N ALA A 18 -7.84 -6.59 -4.46
CA ALA A 18 -8.09 -7.67 -3.52
C ALA A 18 -6.87 -8.62 -3.40
N LEU A 19 -6.20 -8.93 -4.51
CA LEU A 19 -4.96 -9.74 -4.49
C LEU A 19 -3.85 -9.06 -3.71
N VAL A 20 -3.68 -7.74 -3.86
CA VAL A 20 -2.70 -6.98 -3.06
C VAL A 20 -3.03 -7.07 -1.57
N VAL A 21 -4.31 -6.88 -1.18
CA VAL A 21 -4.74 -7.03 0.21
C VAL A 21 -4.42 -8.44 0.75
N VAL A 22 -4.75 -9.47 -0.03
CA VAL A 22 -4.50 -10.87 0.39
C VAL A 22 -3.01 -11.13 0.57
N LEU A 23 -2.18 -10.71 -0.38
CA LEU A 23 -0.72 -10.89 -0.29
C LEU A 23 -0.13 -10.14 0.91
N ASP A 24 -0.59 -8.90 1.14
CA ASP A 24 -0.18 -8.11 2.29
C ASP A 24 -0.55 -8.79 3.60
N GLN A 25 -1.82 -9.19 3.76
CA GLN A 25 -2.30 -9.79 5.00
C GLN A 25 -1.69 -11.19 5.24
N VAL A 26 -1.53 -12.01 4.21
CA VAL A 26 -0.89 -13.32 4.34
C VAL A 26 0.56 -13.17 4.78
N SER A 27 1.32 -12.23 4.19
CA SER A 27 2.71 -11.99 4.58
C SER A 27 2.83 -11.47 6.02
N LYS A 28 1.93 -10.57 6.45
CA LYS A 28 1.87 -10.05 7.81
C LYS A 28 1.53 -11.12 8.84
N VAL A 29 0.52 -11.96 8.56
CA VAL A 29 0.16 -13.09 9.41
C VAL A 29 1.32 -14.07 9.53
N TRP A 30 2.01 -14.36 8.43
CA TRP A 30 3.17 -15.25 8.45
C TRP A 30 4.29 -14.69 9.33
N ILE A 31 4.64 -13.42 9.17
CA ILE A 31 5.67 -12.76 9.99
C ILE A 31 5.29 -12.76 11.48
N THR A 32 4.06 -12.40 11.82
CA THR A 32 3.62 -12.34 13.23
C THR A 32 3.56 -13.71 13.88
N ALA A 33 3.37 -14.79 13.10
CA ALA A 33 3.38 -16.15 13.61
C ALA A 33 4.79 -16.72 13.85
N HIS A 34 5.84 -16.16 13.21
CA HIS A 34 7.20 -16.73 13.23
C HIS A 34 8.24 -15.82 13.90
N PHE A 35 7.92 -14.56 14.15
CA PHE A 35 8.84 -13.58 14.72
C PHE A 35 8.31 -13.02 16.04
N VAL A 36 9.21 -12.75 16.97
CA VAL A 36 8.91 -11.94 18.16
C VAL A 36 9.09 -10.47 17.85
N PHE A 37 8.32 -9.60 18.48
CA PHE A 37 8.43 -8.15 18.29
C PHE A 37 9.87 -7.65 18.46
N GLY A 38 10.37 -6.93 17.47
CA GLY A 38 11.73 -6.43 17.39
C GLY A 38 12.77 -7.45 16.89
N GLU A 39 12.38 -8.71 16.71
CA GLU A 39 13.27 -9.73 16.14
C GLU A 39 13.64 -9.37 14.71
N ARG A 40 14.92 -9.61 14.37
CA ARG A 40 15.49 -9.33 13.06
C ARG A 40 16.22 -10.57 12.55
N LEU A 41 15.88 -11.01 11.35
CA LEU A 41 16.54 -12.06 10.62
C LEU A 41 17.31 -11.46 9.43
N TYR A 42 18.63 -11.61 9.46
CA TYR A 42 19.47 -11.24 8.32
C TYR A 42 19.25 -12.22 7.16
N VAL A 43 18.86 -11.68 6.00
CA VAL A 43 18.58 -12.47 4.80
C VAL A 43 19.67 -12.27 3.75
N LEU A 44 20.02 -11.03 3.46
CA LEU A 44 21.05 -10.64 2.48
C LEU A 44 21.84 -9.43 3.01
N GLY A 45 22.99 -9.13 2.38
CA GLY A 45 23.91 -8.06 2.80
C GLY A 45 23.33 -6.64 2.95
N VAL A 46 22.09 -6.41 2.47
CA VAL A 46 21.40 -5.11 2.51
C VAL A 46 19.93 -5.26 2.87
N PHE A 47 19.47 -6.46 3.23
CA PHE A 47 18.05 -6.75 3.45
C PHE A 47 17.84 -7.73 4.61
N ASP A 48 16.94 -7.35 5.51
CA ASP A 48 16.50 -8.12 6.66
C ASP A 48 14.99 -8.29 6.66
N LEU A 49 14.52 -9.36 7.32
CA LEU A 49 13.16 -9.45 7.83
C LEU A 49 13.14 -9.00 9.30
N VAL A 50 12.13 -8.24 9.67
CA VAL A 50 11.95 -7.75 11.04
C VAL A 50 10.48 -7.79 11.42
N LEU A 51 10.13 -7.95 12.68
CA LEU A 51 8.76 -7.68 13.15
C LEU A 51 8.74 -6.31 13.83
N ALA A 52 8.16 -5.33 13.17
CA ALA A 52 7.96 -3.98 13.69
C ALA A 52 6.48 -3.57 13.68
N HIS A 53 6.08 -2.78 14.65
CA HIS A 53 4.74 -2.21 14.76
C HIS A 53 4.77 -0.71 14.49
N ASN A 54 4.15 -0.29 13.41
CA ASN A 54 4.11 1.10 12.99
C ASN A 54 2.78 1.75 13.39
N THR A 55 2.81 2.55 14.44
CA THR A 55 1.65 3.33 14.89
C THR A 55 1.47 4.65 14.12
N GLY A 56 2.31 4.92 13.10
CA GLY A 56 2.39 6.21 12.42
C GLY A 56 3.39 7.17 13.08
N ALA A 57 4.38 6.63 13.82
CA ALA A 57 5.39 7.36 14.57
C ALA A 57 6.31 8.26 13.72
N ALA A 58 6.32 8.10 12.39
CA ALA A 58 6.99 9.05 11.48
C ALA A 58 6.49 10.50 11.65
N PHE A 59 5.31 10.67 12.26
CA PHE A 59 4.73 11.96 12.63
C PHE A 59 4.84 12.13 14.16
N SER A 60 6.05 12.34 14.66
CA SER A 60 6.37 12.44 16.09
C SER A 60 5.49 13.43 16.85
N PHE A 61 4.96 14.47 16.21
CA PHE A 61 4.02 15.43 16.83
C PHE A 61 2.64 14.80 17.18
N LEU A 62 2.31 13.62 16.60
CA LEU A 62 1.10 12.86 16.93
C LEU A 62 1.37 11.72 17.92
N SER A 63 2.62 11.44 18.28
CA SER A 63 2.98 10.31 19.17
C SER A 63 2.36 10.43 20.56
N GLU A 64 2.09 11.65 21.03
CA GLU A 64 1.45 11.94 22.32
C GLU A 64 -0.09 11.98 22.28
N ALA A 65 -0.70 11.82 21.09
CA ALA A 65 -2.15 12.00 20.87
C ALA A 65 -3.01 10.79 21.27
N GLY A 66 -2.56 9.93 22.20
CA GLY A 66 -3.40 8.90 22.83
C GLY A 66 -4.06 7.90 21.87
N GLY A 67 -3.44 7.62 20.71
CA GLY A 67 -3.99 6.66 19.73
C GLY A 67 -4.90 7.30 18.66
N MET A 68 -5.06 8.61 18.64
CA MET A 68 -5.83 9.32 17.60
C MET A 68 -5.25 9.11 16.19
N GLN A 69 -3.95 8.86 16.06
CA GLN A 69 -3.29 8.57 14.77
C GLN A 69 -3.95 7.39 14.05
N ARG A 70 -4.30 6.33 14.77
CA ARG A 70 -5.01 5.17 14.23
C ARG A 70 -6.28 5.60 13.49
N TRP A 71 -7.10 6.41 14.13
CA TRP A 71 -8.38 6.84 13.56
C TRP A 71 -8.20 7.83 12.43
N LEU A 72 -7.24 8.75 12.54
CA LEU A 72 -6.91 9.70 11.48
C LEU A 72 -6.47 8.97 10.21
N PHE A 73 -5.46 8.08 10.30
CA PHE A 73 -4.99 7.33 9.14
C PHE A 73 -6.03 6.35 8.59
N SER A 74 -6.88 5.78 9.45
CA SER A 74 -8.00 4.96 9.01
C SER A 74 -9.02 5.78 8.22
N ALA A 75 -9.39 6.97 8.69
CA ALA A 75 -10.30 7.86 7.98
C ALA A 75 -9.72 8.29 6.62
N ILE A 76 -8.45 8.67 6.57
CA ILE A 76 -7.76 9.00 5.30
C ILE A 76 -7.81 7.81 4.34
N ALA A 77 -7.50 6.59 4.82
CA ALA A 77 -7.52 5.40 4.00
C ALA A 77 -8.91 5.09 3.45
N VAL A 78 -9.98 5.24 4.26
CA VAL A 78 -11.37 5.05 3.82
C VAL A 78 -11.76 6.08 2.76
N ILE A 79 -11.50 7.37 3.01
CA ILE A 79 -11.84 8.46 2.08
C ILE A 79 -11.09 8.25 0.75
N ALA A 80 -9.79 7.97 0.81
CA ALA A 80 -8.98 7.69 -0.38
C ALA A 80 -9.51 6.47 -1.14
N SER A 81 -9.87 5.38 -0.44
CA SER A 81 -10.41 4.16 -1.06
C SER A 81 -11.72 4.43 -1.80
N VAL A 82 -12.65 5.16 -1.19
CA VAL A 82 -13.91 5.55 -1.83
C VAL A 82 -13.66 6.37 -3.09
N TRP A 83 -12.75 7.35 -3.01
CA TRP A 83 -12.40 8.18 -4.15
C TRP A 83 -11.72 7.39 -5.27
N ILE A 84 -10.79 6.49 -4.92
CA ILE A 84 -10.11 5.63 -5.90
C ILE A 84 -11.12 4.71 -6.61
N VAL A 85 -12.07 4.11 -5.89
CA VAL A 85 -13.11 3.28 -6.51
C VAL A 85 -13.98 4.11 -7.49
N TRP A 86 -14.29 5.36 -7.14
CA TRP A 86 -15.01 6.27 -8.03
C TRP A 86 -14.19 6.59 -9.29
N LEU A 87 -12.88 6.85 -9.17
CA LEU A 87 -11.98 7.07 -10.30
C LEU A 87 -11.87 5.81 -11.18
N LEU A 88 -11.72 4.62 -10.59
CA LEU A 88 -11.67 3.36 -11.32
C LEU A 88 -12.94 3.11 -12.13
N ARG A 89 -14.13 3.46 -11.60
CA ARG A 89 -15.39 3.38 -12.34
C ARG A 89 -15.39 4.27 -13.58
N LYS A 90 -14.80 5.45 -13.50
CA LYS A 90 -14.75 6.40 -14.62
C LYS A 90 -13.65 6.12 -15.63
N HIS A 91 -12.54 5.55 -15.19
CA HIS A 91 -11.30 5.47 -15.97
C HIS A 91 -10.78 4.03 -16.13
N SER A 92 -11.64 3.01 -15.99
CA SER A 92 -11.25 1.59 -16.05
C SER A 92 -10.60 1.18 -17.37
N ALA A 93 -10.84 1.92 -18.46
CA ALA A 93 -10.22 1.69 -19.77
C ALA A 93 -8.79 2.25 -19.88
N GLN A 94 -8.38 3.15 -19.00
CA GLN A 94 -7.04 3.73 -18.96
C GLN A 94 -6.12 2.79 -18.18
N THR A 95 -5.51 1.83 -18.88
CA THR A 95 -4.82 0.68 -18.26
C THR A 95 -3.77 1.08 -17.24
N LEU A 96 -2.86 2.03 -17.56
CA LEU A 96 -1.79 2.43 -16.67
C LEU A 96 -2.32 3.17 -15.44
N PHE A 97 -3.25 4.08 -15.65
CA PHE A 97 -3.94 4.82 -14.57
C PHE A 97 -4.72 3.88 -13.66
N ALA A 98 -5.50 2.96 -14.21
CA ALA A 98 -6.29 2.02 -13.44
C ALA A 98 -5.44 0.98 -12.71
N LEU A 99 -4.32 0.52 -13.29
CA LEU A 99 -3.32 -0.32 -12.62
C LEU A 99 -2.75 0.40 -11.39
N ALA A 100 -2.32 1.63 -11.56
CA ALA A 100 -1.77 2.45 -10.49
C ALA A 100 -2.76 2.62 -9.34
N LEU A 101 -4.01 2.99 -9.65
CA LEU A 101 -5.07 3.15 -8.66
C LEU A 101 -5.40 1.85 -7.93
N SER A 102 -5.36 0.71 -8.64
CA SER A 102 -5.65 -0.59 -8.04
C SER A 102 -4.58 -1.01 -7.02
N LEU A 103 -3.30 -0.72 -7.30
CA LEU A 103 -2.20 -0.97 -6.37
C LEU A 103 -2.33 -0.09 -5.13
N ILE A 104 -2.62 1.21 -5.29
CA ILE A 104 -2.83 2.14 -4.18
C ILE A 104 -4.03 1.71 -3.34
N LEU A 105 -5.13 1.34 -3.98
CA LEU A 105 -6.34 0.87 -3.28
C LEU A 105 -6.06 -0.37 -2.45
N GLY A 106 -5.39 -1.37 -3.04
CA GLY A 106 -5.04 -2.60 -2.33
C GLY A 106 -4.14 -2.33 -1.13
N GLY A 107 -3.10 -1.51 -1.30
CA GLY A 107 -2.20 -1.14 -0.21
C GLY A 107 -2.89 -0.32 0.89
N ALA A 108 -3.72 0.66 0.52
CA ALA A 108 -4.48 1.45 1.48
C ALA A 108 -5.42 0.59 2.32
N LEU A 109 -6.12 -0.35 1.69
CA LEU A 109 -7.01 -1.29 2.38
C LEU A 109 -6.23 -2.29 3.25
N GLY A 110 -5.08 -2.82 2.79
CA GLY A 110 -4.23 -3.70 3.58
C GLY A 110 -3.79 -3.05 4.89
N ASN A 111 -3.25 -1.84 4.82
CA ASN A 111 -2.86 -1.08 6.01
C ASN A 111 -4.05 -0.60 6.87
N LEU A 112 -5.23 -0.44 6.28
CA LEU A 112 -6.47 -0.14 7.00
C LEU A 112 -6.91 -1.33 7.85
N VAL A 113 -6.85 -2.55 7.32
CA VAL A 113 -7.18 -3.79 8.06
C VAL A 113 -6.37 -3.87 9.35
N ASP A 114 -5.06 -3.68 9.27
CA ASP A 114 -4.17 -3.71 10.44
C ASP A 114 -4.56 -2.66 11.48
N ARG A 115 -4.79 -1.43 11.04
CA ARG A 115 -5.18 -0.34 11.94
C ARG A 115 -6.49 -0.63 12.66
N ILE A 116 -7.47 -1.20 11.98
CA ILE A 116 -8.75 -1.57 12.60
C ILE A 116 -8.59 -2.76 13.54
N ALA A 117 -7.82 -3.77 13.16
CA ALA A 117 -7.66 -4.99 13.95
C ALA A 117 -6.72 -4.79 15.14
N TYR A 118 -5.57 -4.19 14.94
CA TYR A 118 -4.46 -4.17 15.90
C TYR A 118 -4.11 -2.78 16.43
N GLY A 119 -4.58 -1.71 15.79
CA GLY A 119 -4.23 -0.32 16.15
C GLY A 119 -2.90 0.17 15.60
N HIS A 120 -2.15 -0.68 14.94
CA HIS A 120 -0.87 -0.39 14.29
C HIS A 120 -0.78 -1.14 12.97
N VAL A 121 0.19 -0.79 12.13
CA VAL A 121 0.53 -1.53 10.92
C VAL A 121 1.70 -2.45 11.22
N VAL A 122 1.67 -3.68 10.68
CA VAL A 122 2.77 -4.64 10.76
C VAL A 122 3.74 -4.37 9.61
N ASP A 123 4.99 -4.01 9.95
CA ASP A 123 6.09 -3.78 9.01
C ASP A 123 7.15 -4.85 9.18
N PHE A 124 7.70 -5.35 8.06
CA PHE A 124 8.62 -6.49 8.13
C PHE A 124 9.73 -6.51 7.09
N LEU A 125 9.69 -5.69 6.06
CA LEU A 125 10.75 -5.54 5.08
C LEU A 125 11.68 -4.41 5.52
N SER A 126 12.96 -4.67 5.71
CA SER A 126 13.93 -3.68 6.14
C SER A 126 15.16 -3.70 5.25
N PHE A 127 15.45 -2.59 4.59
CA PHE A 127 16.70 -2.40 3.87
C PHE A 127 17.71 -1.64 4.73
N HIS A 128 18.99 -1.95 4.55
CA HIS A 128 20.06 -1.23 5.23
C HIS A 128 21.32 -1.15 4.37
N TRP A 129 22.12 -0.14 4.66
CA TRP A 129 23.48 -0.01 4.12
C TRP A 129 24.43 0.23 5.28
N ASN A 130 25.25 -0.74 5.62
CA ASN A 130 26.02 -0.79 6.86
C ASN A 130 25.09 -0.59 8.08
N GLU A 131 25.34 0.43 8.91
CA GLU A 131 24.57 0.76 10.11
C GLU A 131 23.35 1.68 9.83
N HIS A 132 23.12 2.09 8.58
CA HIS A 132 22.00 2.94 8.20
C HIS A 132 20.81 2.10 7.75
N TYR A 133 19.76 2.08 8.56
CA TYR A 133 18.53 1.35 8.28
C TYR A 133 17.46 2.26 7.68
N PHE A 134 16.88 1.81 6.58
CA PHE A 134 15.64 2.39 6.08
C PHE A 134 14.49 1.95 7.00
N PRO A 135 13.51 2.80 7.29
CA PRO A 135 12.33 2.40 8.06
C PRO A 135 11.70 1.14 7.48
N ALA A 136 11.34 0.19 8.35
CA ALA A 136 10.66 -1.02 7.91
C ALA A 136 9.33 -0.68 7.23
N PHE A 137 8.93 -1.50 6.26
CA PHE A 137 7.71 -1.36 5.49
C PHE A 137 7.13 -2.75 5.15
N ASN A 138 6.05 -2.81 4.40
CA ASN A 138 5.32 -4.03 4.08
C ASN A 138 4.90 -4.09 2.60
N VAL A 139 4.14 -5.13 2.22
CA VAL A 139 3.63 -5.31 0.85
C VAL A 139 2.66 -4.19 0.46
N ALA A 140 1.81 -3.74 1.39
CA ALA A 140 0.87 -2.64 1.15
C ALA A 140 1.60 -1.34 0.80
N ASP A 141 2.66 -0.98 1.55
CA ASP A 141 3.47 0.22 1.30
C ASP A 141 4.21 0.13 -0.04
N SER A 142 4.71 -1.06 -0.39
CA SER A 142 5.32 -1.33 -1.69
C SER A 142 4.33 -1.10 -2.83
N ALA A 143 3.09 -1.58 -2.68
CA ALA A 143 2.04 -1.42 -3.66
C ALA A 143 1.63 0.07 -3.80
N ILE A 144 1.48 0.80 -2.69
CA ILE A 144 1.19 2.24 -2.69
C ILE A 144 2.31 3.01 -3.42
N THR A 145 3.57 2.72 -3.09
CA THR A 145 4.73 3.40 -3.68
C THR A 145 4.84 3.14 -5.18
N LEU A 146 4.68 1.87 -5.59
CA LEU A 146 4.67 1.50 -7.00
C LEU A 146 3.50 2.16 -7.74
N GLY A 147 2.31 2.13 -7.18
CA GLY A 147 1.13 2.78 -7.74
C GLY A 147 1.31 4.29 -7.90
N ALA A 148 1.87 4.97 -6.90
CA ALA A 148 2.19 6.39 -6.99
C ALA A 148 3.20 6.69 -8.10
N GLY A 149 4.25 5.88 -8.23
CA GLY A 149 5.22 5.98 -9.33
C GLY A 149 4.58 5.79 -10.70
N LEU A 150 3.64 4.86 -10.83
CA LEU A 150 2.89 4.65 -12.08
C LEU A 150 1.96 5.82 -12.42
N LEU A 151 1.32 6.47 -11.42
CA LEU A 151 0.52 7.69 -11.66
C LEU A 151 1.38 8.83 -12.19
N ILE A 152 2.58 9.02 -11.62
CA ILE A 152 3.53 10.03 -12.10
C ILE A 152 3.92 9.72 -13.56
N LEU A 153 4.24 8.47 -13.85
CA LEU A 153 4.58 8.04 -15.20
C LEU A 153 3.45 8.28 -16.20
N ASP A 154 2.19 7.96 -15.82
CA ASP A 154 1.01 8.18 -16.63
C ASP A 154 0.80 9.68 -16.94
N SER A 155 0.92 10.53 -15.93
CA SER A 155 0.84 11.99 -16.07
C SER A 155 1.89 12.54 -17.04
N LEU A 156 3.15 12.10 -16.94
CA LEU A 156 4.23 12.53 -17.82
C LEU A 156 4.01 12.07 -19.28
N ARG A 157 3.38 10.91 -19.50
CA ARG A 157 3.04 10.43 -20.85
C ARG A 157 1.90 11.24 -21.47
N SER A 158 0.89 11.55 -20.67
CA SER A 158 -0.28 12.31 -21.11
C SER A 158 0.09 13.73 -21.58
N THR A 159 0.99 14.39 -20.85
CA THR A 159 1.47 15.76 -21.19
C THR A 159 2.25 15.80 -22.50
N ARG A 160 2.94 14.72 -22.86
CA ARG A 160 3.69 14.66 -24.14
C ARG A 160 2.78 14.50 -25.36
N HIS A 161 1.54 14.01 -25.20
CA HIS A 161 0.59 13.82 -26.31
C HIS A 161 -0.24 15.08 -26.60
N THR A 162 -0.32 16.03 -25.67
CA THR A 162 -1.10 17.27 -25.84
C THR A 162 -0.25 18.45 -26.30
N GLY A 163 1.05 18.28 -26.48
CA GLY A 163 2.01 19.34 -26.88
C GLY A 163 2.36 19.40 -28.36
N HIS A 164 1.54 18.80 -29.26
CA HIS A 164 1.67 18.90 -30.73
C HIS A 164 0.42 19.44 -31.37
#